data_6619bd9c75f1978cb98df1de1d7bbc85
#
_entry.id   6619bd9c75f1978cb98df1de1d7bbc85
#
_cell.length_a   1.000
_cell.length_b   1.000
_cell.length_c   1.000
_cell.angle_alpha   90.00
_cell.angle_beta   90.00
_cell.angle_gamma   90.00
#
_symmetry.space_group_name_H-M   'P 1'
#
loop_
_entity.id
_entity.type
_entity.pdbx_description
1 polymer ?
#
loop_
_entity_poly.entity_id
_entity_poly.type
_entity_poly.pdbx_seq_one_letter_code
_entity_poly.pdbx_strand_id
1 'polypeptide(L)'
;MFSLRLISYDGASYRAELSLKERYPVITIVLYFGNTHWESNRTLHEAVGVPDDLMPYFNDYRINLFEIAFMSDDEISRFHSDFRIIADFIAHKRADPDFVSTDRTAFVHTDEVLKLMSLLTGDDRYELTINSEGGKPKNMCEMLDRVEAKGENKIIALLKKLTPGSEEYFKVLNASAEERKELYKKYGIDDN
;
A
#
# COMPACT_ATOMS: atom_id res chain seq x y z
N MET A 1 -1.22 -15.90 -13.27
CA MET A 1 -0.62 -17.08 -12.63
C MET A 1 0.62 -16.64 -11.86
N PHE A 2 0.45 -16.38 -10.56
CA PHE A 2 1.45 -15.69 -9.71
C PHE A 2 2.62 -16.61 -9.33
N SER A 3 2.33 -17.87 -8.91
CA SER A 3 3.35 -18.84 -8.49
C SER A 3 4.41 -19.12 -9.56
N LEU A 4 4.01 -19.17 -10.84
CA LEU A 4 4.96 -19.36 -11.97
C LEU A 4 5.94 -18.19 -12.13
N ARG A 5 5.51 -16.97 -11.83
CA ARG A 5 6.40 -15.80 -11.87
C ARG A 5 7.44 -15.89 -10.77
N LEU A 6 7.03 -16.25 -9.55
CA LEU A 6 7.92 -16.35 -8.41
C LEU A 6 8.99 -17.44 -8.60
N ILE A 7 8.61 -18.66 -9.00
CA ILE A 7 9.57 -19.74 -9.27
C ILE A 7 10.56 -19.36 -10.37
N SER A 8 10.11 -18.56 -11.38
CA SER A 8 11.02 -18.09 -12.42
C SER A 8 12.04 -17.07 -11.91
N TYR A 9 11.67 -16.20 -10.94
CA TYR A 9 12.60 -15.28 -10.28
C TYR A 9 13.61 -16.02 -9.40
N ASP A 10 13.13 -16.97 -8.59
CA ASP A 10 14.02 -17.78 -7.74
C ASP A 10 14.98 -18.61 -8.59
N GLY A 11 14.48 -19.22 -9.68
CA GLY A 11 15.29 -19.95 -10.63
C GLY A 11 16.34 -19.08 -11.35
N ALA A 12 16.01 -17.81 -11.65
CA ALA A 12 16.96 -16.87 -12.21
C ALA A 12 18.05 -16.49 -11.20
N SER A 13 17.66 -16.27 -9.94
CA SER A 13 18.61 -16.00 -8.83
C SER A 13 19.57 -17.15 -8.62
N TYR A 14 19.08 -18.39 -8.49
CA TYR A 14 19.93 -19.57 -8.37
C TYR A 14 20.82 -19.79 -9.61
N ARG A 15 20.35 -19.49 -10.81
CA ARG A 15 21.16 -19.55 -12.03
C ARG A 15 22.34 -18.59 -11.98
N ALA A 16 22.13 -17.38 -11.47
CA ALA A 16 23.20 -16.39 -11.31
C ALA A 16 24.28 -16.87 -10.32
N GLU A 17 23.89 -17.67 -9.33
CA GLU A 17 24.81 -18.22 -8.32
C GLU A 17 25.60 -19.45 -8.77
N LEU A 18 25.29 -20.06 -9.92
CA LEU A 18 25.97 -21.28 -10.39
C LEU A 18 27.47 -21.10 -10.56
N SER A 19 27.93 -19.91 -10.89
CA SER A 19 29.35 -19.56 -11.06
C SER A 19 30.05 -19.14 -9.74
N LEU A 20 29.30 -18.98 -8.65
CA LEU A 20 29.84 -18.53 -7.38
C LEU A 20 30.37 -19.73 -6.56
N LYS A 21 31.40 -19.49 -5.73
CA LYS A 21 31.90 -20.48 -4.77
C LYS A 21 30.94 -20.73 -3.63
N GLU A 22 30.32 -19.65 -3.14
CA GLU A 22 29.31 -19.67 -2.09
C GLU A 22 27.93 -19.50 -2.72
N ARG A 23 26.96 -20.24 -2.21
CA ARG A 23 25.56 -20.18 -2.65
C ARG A 23 24.69 -19.88 -1.46
N TYR A 24 23.71 -19.02 -1.69
CA TYR A 24 22.81 -18.57 -0.63
C TYR A 24 21.38 -19.07 -0.91
N PRO A 25 20.60 -19.38 0.14
CA PRO A 25 19.19 -19.72 -0.06
C PRO A 25 18.40 -18.49 -0.53
N VAL A 26 17.67 -18.64 -1.61
CA VAL A 26 16.70 -17.62 -2.06
C VAL A 26 15.41 -17.84 -1.31
N ILE A 27 14.92 -16.82 -0.63
CA ILE A 27 13.64 -16.82 0.10
C ILE A 27 12.79 -15.68 -0.46
N THR A 28 11.77 -16.02 -1.22
CA THR A 28 10.82 -15.05 -1.74
C THR A 28 9.64 -14.89 -0.79
N ILE A 29 9.37 -13.64 -0.40
CA ILE A 29 8.26 -13.24 0.47
C ILE A 29 7.29 -12.40 -0.37
N VAL A 30 6.00 -12.68 -0.24
CA VAL A 30 4.91 -11.93 -0.87
C VAL A 30 4.19 -11.14 0.21
N LEU A 31 4.28 -9.81 0.16
CA LEU A 31 3.50 -8.92 0.99
C LEU A 31 2.23 -8.51 0.23
N TYR A 32 1.08 -8.90 0.74
CA TYR A 32 -0.21 -8.61 0.15
C TYR A 32 -0.95 -7.55 0.98
N PHE A 33 -1.33 -6.46 0.34
CA PHE A 33 -1.97 -5.30 0.97
C PHE A 33 -3.46 -5.15 0.61
N GLY A 34 -4.06 -6.19 0.02
CA GLY A 34 -5.48 -6.14 -0.36
C GLY A 34 -6.40 -6.14 0.86
N ASN A 35 -7.59 -5.55 0.69
CA ASN A 35 -8.64 -5.47 1.72
C ASN A 35 -9.49 -6.75 1.82
N THR A 36 -9.33 -7.70 0.89
CA THR A 36 -9.91 -9.05 0.91
C THR A 36 -8.80 -10.07 1.07
N HIS A 37 -9.13 -11.28 1.52
CA HIS A 37 -8.15 -12.36 1.57
C HIS A 37 -7.63 -12.71 0.19
N TRP A 38 -6.41 -13.25 0.16
CA TRP A 38 -5.79 -13.75 -1.07
C TRP A 38 -6.56 -14.95 -1.62
N GLU A 39 -7.13 -14.81 -2.81
CA GLU A 39 -7.97 -15.84 -3.45
C GLU A 39 -7.21 -16.68 -4.50
N SER A 40 -6.01 -16.26 -4.90
CA SER A 40 -5.24 -16.99 -5.90
C SER A 40 -4.51 -18.19 -5.30
N ASN A 41 -4.13 -19.14 -6.17
CA ASN A 41 -3.40 -20.34 -5.79
C ASN A 41 -2.11 -20.01 -5.02
N ARG A 42 -1.86 -20.70 -3.92
CA ARG A 42 -0.68 -20.51 -3.06
C ARG A 42 0.45 -21.48 -3.40
N THR A 43 0.17 -22.48 -4.20
CA THR A 43 1.13 -23.50 -4.62
C THR A 43 1.21 -23.62 -6.15
N LEU A 44 2.29 -24.19 -6.62
CA LEU A 44 2.47 -24.38 -8.06
C LEU A 44 1.53 -25.49 -8.59
N HIS A 45 1.37 -26.59 -7.83
CA HIS A 45 0.51 -27.70 -8.26
C HIS A 45 -0.95 -27.25 -8.48
N GLU A 46 -1.49 -26.43 -7.56
CA GLU A 46 -2.82 -25.82 -7.72
C GLU A 46 -2.90 -24.94 -8.98
N ALA A 47 -1.82 -24.19 -9.24
CA ALA A 47 -1.79 -23.23 -10.34
C ALA A 47 -1.72 -23.90 -11.73
N VAL A 48 -1.09 -25.08 -11.84
CA VAL A 48 -0.92 -25.79 -13.12
C VAL A 48 -1.83 -27.00 -13.26
N GLY A 49 -2.54 -27.40 -12.19
CA GLY A 49 -3.48 -28.53 -12.22
C GLY A 49 -2.78 -29.87 -12.39
N VAL A 50 -1.88 -30.23 -11.46
CA VAL A 50 -1.15 -31.50 -11.49
C VAL A 50 -2.10 -32.67 -11.18
N PRO A 51 -2.22 -33.69 -12.05
CA PRO A 51 -2.98 -34.90 -11.76
C PRO A 51 -2.45 -35.65 -10.53
N ASP A 52 -3.33 -36.29 -9.76
CA ASP A 52 -2.99 -36.96 -8.50
C ASP A 52 -1.93 -38.05 -8.64
N ASP A 53 -1.93 -38.79 -9.74
CA ASP A 53 -0.96 -39.84 -10.04
C ASP A 53 0.44 -39.30 -10.34
N LEU A 54 0.56 -38.03 -10.72
CA LEU A 54 1.84 -37.36 -10.96
C LEU A 54 2.35 -36.57 -9.75
N MET A 55 1.52 -36.35 -8.73
CA MET A 55 1.92 -35.63 -7.51
C MET A 55 3.18 -36.18 -6.83
N PRO A 56 3.42 -37.51 -6.74
CA PRO A 56 4.64 -38.04 -6.11
C PRO A 56 5.94 -37.67 -6.84
N TYR A 57 5.86 -37.25 -8.09
CA TYR A 57 7.00 -36.87 -8.93
C TYR A 57 7.12 -35.35 -9.13
N PHE A 58 6.15 -34.58 -8.64
CA PHE A 58 6.10 -33.13 -8.81
C PHE A 58 6.80 -32.41 -7.67
N ASN A 59 7.78 -31.55 -8.01
CA ASN A 59 8.40 -30.65 -7.05
C ASN A 59 7.54 -29.42 -6.89
N ASP A 60 6.72 -29.36 -5.85
CA ASP A 60 5.84 -28.24 -5.62
C ASP A 60 6.60 -27.01 -5.14
N TYR A 61 6.08 -25.83 -5.48
CA TYR A 61 6.58 -24.54 -5.03
C TYR A 61 5.46 -23.80 -4.30
N ARG A 62 5.71 -23.45 -3.05
CA ARG A 62 4.76 -22.71 -2.21
C ARG A 62 5.22 -21.28 -1.99
N ILE A 63 4.30 -20.32 -2.13
CA ILE A 63 4.58 -18.92 -1.83
C ILE A 63 4.57 -18.67 -0.31
N ASN A 64 5.48 -17.82 0.19
CA ASN A 64 5.46 -17.31 1.55
C ASN A 64 4.61 -16.03 1.56
N LEU A 65 3.31 -16.17 1.77
CA LEU A 65 2.34 -15.09 1.70
C LEU A 65 2.10 -14.48 3.08
N PHE A 66 2.22 -13.14 3.16
CA PHE A 66 1.86 -12.34 4.31
C PHE A 66 0.75 -11.36 3.92
N GLU A 67 -0.44 -11.57 4.46
CA GLU A 67 -1.62 -10.72 4.21
C GLU A 67 -1.62 -9.59 5.24
N ILE A 68 -0.96 -8.47 4.93
CA ILE A 68 -0.64 -7.41 5.90
C ILE A 68 -1.89 -6.82 6.55
N ALA A 69 -2.95 -6.60 5.79
CA ALA A 69 -4.20 -6.06 6.30
C ALA A 69 -4.97 -7.02 7.25
N PHE A 70 -4.53 -8.29 7.36
CA PHE A 70 -5.15 -9.33 8.20
C PHE A 70 -4.22 -9.84 9.31
N MET A 71 -3.07 -9.20 9.50
CA MET A 71 -2.15 -9.55 10.57
C MET A 71 -2.71 -9.15 11.92
N SER A 72 -2.45 -9.99 12.91
CA SER A 72 -2.73 -9.68 14.32
C SER A 72 -1.69 -8.72 14.90
N ASP A 73 -2.03 -8.06 16.02
CA ASP A 73 -1.11 -7.17 16.74
C ASP A 73 0.18 -7.89 17.15
N ASP A 74 0.09 -9.17 17.54
CA ASP A 74 1.27 -9.99 17.89
C ASP A 74 2.19 -10.19 16.68
N GLU A 75 1.65 -10.41 15.49
CA GLU A 75 2.44 -10.55 14.27
C GLU A 75 3.06 -9.21 13.85
N ILE A 76 2.28 -8.13 13.92
CA ILE A 76 2.74 -6.77 13.61
C ILE A 76 3.85 -6.34 14.56
N SER A 77 3.76 -6.69 15.84
CA SER A 77 4.76 -6.33 16.87
C SER A 77 6.15 -6.91 16.60
N ARG A 78 6.27 -7.93 15.76
CA ARG A 78 7.55 -8.55 15.37
C ARG A 78 8.35 -7.73 14.36
N PHE A 79 7.71 -6.75 13.71
CA PHE A 79 8.44 -5.80 12.86
C PHE A 79 9.14 -4.74 13.71
N HIS A 80 10.42 -4.46 13.39
CA HIS A 80 11.27 -3.53 14.14
C HIS A 80 11.60 -2.24 13.36
N SER A 81 11.07 -2.08 12.14
CA SER A 81 11.25 -0.90 11.30
C SER A 81 9.96 -0.06 11.23
N ASP A 82 10.02 1.07 10.53
CA ASP A 82 8.85 1.90 10.23
C ASP A 82 7.70 1.12 9.59
N PHE A 83 8.01 -0.02 8.96
CA PHE A 83 7.00 -0.91 8.40
C PHE A 83 5.98 -1.41 9.45
N ARG A 84 6.38 -1.56 10.71
CA ARG A 84 5.47 -1.88 11.81
C ARG A 84 4.31 -0.87 11.90
N ILE A 85 4.64 0.41 11.79
CA ILE A 85 3.65 1.51 11.91
C ILE A 85 2.68 1.47 10.72
N ILE A 86 3.19 1.17 9.52
CA ILE A 86 2.38 1.05 8.31
C ILE A 86 1.47 -0.18 8.38
N ALA A 87 2.00 -1.33 8.79
CA ALA A 87 1.23 -2.58 8.91
C ALA A 87 0.10 -2.43 9.95
N ASP A 88 0.40 -1.82 11.10
CA ASP A 88 -0.56 -1.50 12.16
C ASP A 88 -1.70 -0.62 11.61
N PHE A 89 -1.36 0.47 10.94
CA PHE A 89 -2.35 1.36 10.34
C PHE A 89 -3.24 0.65 9.33
N ILE A 90 -2.66 -0.15 8.42
CA ILE A 90 -3.40 -0.85 7.37
C ILE A 90 -4.34 -1.91 7.96
N ALA A 91 -3.89 -2.69 8.93
CA ALA A 91 -4.68 -3.72 9.56
C ALA A 91 -5.89 -3.13 10.32
N HIS A 92 -5.66 -2.09 11.11
CA HIS A 92 -6.73 -1.41 11.84
C HIS A 92 -7.69 -0.67 10.93
N LYS A 93 -7.19 0.03 9.91
CA LYS A 93 -8.02 0.75 8.93
C LYS A 93 -8.91 -0.16 8.11
N ARG A 94 -8.47 -1.40 7.83
CA ARG A 94 -9.31 -2.43 7.20
C ARG A 94 -10.43 -2.89 8.15
N ALA A 95 -10.10 -3.08 9.43
CA ALA A 95 -11.07 -3.55 10.43
C ALA A 95 -12.09 -2.47 10.80
N ASP A 96 -11.65 -1.22 10.86
CA ASP A 96 -12.45 -0.04 11.16
C ASP A 96 -12.12 1.09 10.15
N PRO A 97 -13.01 1.37 9.19
CA PRO A 97 -12.82 2.46 8.22
C PRO A 97 -12.65 3.85 8.86
N ASP A 98 -13.16 4.05 10.08
CA ASP A 98 -13.05 5.32 10.80
C ASP A 98 -11.81 5.37 11.72
N PHE A 99 -11.01 4.31 11.74
CA PHE A 99 -9.79 4.25 12.54
C PHE A 99 -8.85 5.43 12.22
N VAL A 100 -8.41 6.10 13.26
CA VAL A 100 -7.40 7.16 13.23
C VAL A 100 -6.21 6.73 14.06
N SER A 101 -5.04 6.62 13.45
CA SER A 101 -3.84 6.23 14.18
C SER A 101 -3.43 7.30 15.18
N THR A 102 -3.19 6.89 16.42
CA THR A 102 -2.62 7.72 17.49
C THR A 102 -1.13 7.42 17.70
N ASP A 103 -0.50 6.61 16.84
CA ASP A 103 0.91 6.27 16.96
C ASP A 103 1.79 7.49 16.69
N ARG A 104 2.55 7.89 17.72
CA ARG A 104 3.51 8.99 17.68
C ARG A 104 4.96 8.52 17.60
N THR A 105 5.18 7.25 17.32
CA THR A 105 6.52 6.72 17.06
C THR A 105 7.16 7.46 15.90
N ALA A 106 8.34 8.03 16.12
CA ALA A 106 9.03 8.78 15.09
C ALA A 106 9.47 7.87 13.94
N PHE A 107 9.24 8.30 12.71
CA PHE A 107 9.78 7.63 11.52
C PHE A 107 11.30 7.79 11.46
N VAL A 108 11.97 6.71 11.09
CA VAL A 108 13.40 6.70 10.75
C VAL A 108 13.60 7.04 9.27
N HIS A 109 12.73 6.51 8.41
CA HIS A 109 12.80 6.64 6.95
C HIS A 109 11.52 7.28 6.40
N THR A 110 11.29 8.54 6.76
CA THR A 110 10.04 9.25 6.46
C THR A 110 9.70 9.27 4.97
N ASP A 111 10.67 9.47 4.07
CA ASP A 111 10.42 9.55 2.63
C ASP A 111 9.93 8.22 2.05
N GLU A 112 10.52 7.13 2.50
CA GLU A 112 10.15 5.78 2.12
C GLU A 112 8.74 5.44 2.62
N VAL A 113 8.41 5.83 3.86
CA VAL A 113 7.07 5.67 4.43
C VAL A 113 6.03 6.43 3.60
N LEU A 114 6.28 7.70 3.29
CA LEU A 114 5.36 8.53 2.51
C LEU A 114 5.14 7.98 1.10
N LYS A 115 6.20 7.56 0.41
CA LYS A 115 6.12 6.93 -0.91
C LYS A 115 5.35 5.62 -0.86
N LEU A 116 5.60 4.79 0.15
CA LEU A 116 4.88 3.54 0.31
C LEU A 116 3.40 3.78 0.58
N MET A 117 3.05 4.74 1.43
CA MET A 117 1.66 5.10 1.70
C MET A 117 0.96 5.63 0.45
N SER A 118 1.61 6.51 -0.32
CA SER A 118 1.08 6.98 -1.61
C SER A 118 0.79 5.83 -2.56
N LEU A 119 1.73 4.88 -2.69
CA LEU A 119 1.57 3.71 -3.56
C LEU A 119 0.42 2.79 -3.10
N LEU A 120 0.30 2.53 -1.81
CA LEU A 120 -0.68 1.59 -1.26
C LEU A 120 -2.10 2.16 -1.26
N THR A 121 -2.25 3.45 -1.03
CA THR A 121 -3.57 4.12 -0.97
C THR A 121 -3.99 4.71 -2.32
N GLY A 122 -3.06 4.87 -3.26
CA GLY A 122 -3.28 5.63 -4.49
C GLY A 122 -3.49 7.12 -4.26
N ASP A 123 -3.03 7.64 -3.12
CA ASP A 123 -3.22 9.03 -2.71
C ASP A 123 -1.88 9.79 -2.71
N ASP A 124 -1.66 10.58 -3.74
CA ASP A 124 -0.42 11.33 -3.95
C ASP A 124 -0.16 12.40 -2.88
N ARG A 125 -1.17 12.76 -2.08
CA ARG A 125 -1.01 13.73 -1.00
C ARG A 125 0.04 13.30 0.02
N TYR A 126 0.23 12.00 0.22
CA TYR A 126 1.30 11.46 1.08
C TYR A 126 2.68 11.89 0.56
N GLU A 127 2.94 11.68 -0.72
CA GLU A 127 4.23 12.03 -1.33
C GLU A 127 4.45 13.54 -1.39
N LEU A 128 3.40 14.32 -1.65
CA LEU A 128 3.46 15.78 -1.67
C LEU A 128 3.81 16.40 -0.31
N THR A 129 3.67 15.66 0.80
CA THR A 129 4.10 16.14 2.12
C THR A 129 5.61 16.10 2.31
N ILE A 130 6.37 15.40 1.45
CA ILE A 130 7.84 15.33 1.53
C ILE A 130 8.47 16.71 1.43
N ASN A 131 7.97 17.54 0.51
CA ASN A 131 8.50 18.85 0.17
C ASN A 131 7.66 20.02 0.72
N SER A 132 6.73 19.76 1.65
CA SER A 132 5.86 20.80 2.17
C SER A 132 6.60 21.79 3.10
N GLU A 133 6.15 23.05 3.10
CA GLU A 133 6.59 24.05 4.09
C GLU A 133 6.30 23.53 5.52
N GLY A 134 7.30 23.60 6.41
CA GLY A 134 7.19 23.03 7.76
C GLY A 134 7.92 21.71 7.98
N GLY A 135 8.68 21.24 6.95
CA GLY A 135 9.48 20.01 7.02
C GLY A 135 8.64 18.74 6.84
N LYS A 136 9.27 17.59 7.02
CA LYS A 136 8.62 16.27 6.87
C LYS A 136 7.81 15.90 8.12
N PRO A 137 6.69 15.16 7.98
CA PRO A 137 5.97 14.63 9.15
C PRO A 137 6.86 13.65 9.92
N LYS A 138 6.78 13.69 11.25
CA LYS A 138 7.67 12.91 12.11
C LYS A 138 7.10 11.54 12.49
N ASN A 139 5.79 11.37 12.40
CA ASN A 139 5.08 10.16 12.79
C ASN A 139 3.77 10.01 12.01
N MET A 140 3.06 8.90 12.22
CA MET A 140 1.81 8.58 11.52
C MET A 140 0.73 9.63 11.78
N CYS A 141 0.56 10.06 13.02
CA CYS A 141 -0.45 11.06 13.40
C CYS A 141 -0.24 12.38 12.64
N GLU A 142 0.97 12.93 12.68
CA GLU A 142 1.31 14.17 11.97
C GLU A 142 1.18 14.03 10.44
N MET A 143 1.50 12.86 9.91
CA MET A 143 1.35 12.57 8.49
C MET A 143 -0.13 12.60 8.06
N LEU A 144 -1.02 11.95 8.82
CA LEU A 144 -2.44 11.93 8.54
C LEU A 144 -3.06 13.32 8.64
N ASP A 145 -2.74 14.08 9.68
CA ASP A 145 -3.21 15.46 9.85
C ASP A 145 -2.84 16.33 8.64
N ARG A 146 -1.64 16.21 8.12
CA ARG A 146 -1.19 16.97 6.95
C ARG A 146 -1.87 16.55 5.65
N VAL A 147 -2.12 15.25 5.46
CA VAL A 147 -2.85 14.73 4.29
C VAL A 147 -4.29 15.21 4.32
N GLU A 148 -4.93 15.22 5.48
CA GLU A 148 -6.29 15.73 5.66
C GLU A 148 -6.36 17.23 5.35
N ALA A 149 -5.48 18.05 5.95
CA ALA A 149 -5.40 19.48 5.70
C ALA A 149 -5.19 19.83 4.21
N LYS A 150 -4.37 19.06 3.49
CA LYS A 150 -4.22 19.23 2.03
C LYS A 150 -5.52 18.93 1.29
N GLY A 151 -6.25 17.90 1.70
CA GLY A 151 -7.56 17.58 1.11
C GLY A 151 -8.59 18.69 1.30
N GLU A 152 -8.68 19.23 2.51
CA GLU A 152 -9.56 20.36 2.83
C GLU A 152 -9.19 21.62 2.02
N ASN A 153 -7.92 21.96 1.93
CA ASN A 153 -7.45 23.10 1.16
C ASN A 153 -7.82 23.01 -0.32
N LYS A 154 -7.73 21.82 -0.93
CA LYS A 154 -8.16 21.60 -2.33
C LYS A 154 -9.67 21.81 -2.52
N ILE A 155 -10.47 21.28 -1.62
CA ILE A 155 -11.94 21.49 -1.65
C ILE A 155 -12.26 22.98 -1.52
N ILE A 156 -11.64 23.67 -0.56
CA ILE A 156 -11.84 25.10 -0.36
C ILE A 156 -11.42 25.90 -1.60
N ALA A 157 -10.27 25.57 -2.21
CA ALA A 157 -9.79 26.22 -3.41
C ALA A 157 -10.75 26.01 -4.59
N LEU A 158 -11.33 24.81 -4.72
CA LEU A 158 -12.35 24.52 -5.74
C LEU A 158 -13.64 25.32 -5.50
N LEU A 159 -14.15 25.31 -4.28
CA LEU A 159 -15.37 26.05 -3.92
C LEU A 159 -15.23 27.56 -4.13
N LYS A 160 -14.05 28.15 -3.90
CA LYS A 160 -13.76 29.57 -4.19
C LYS A 160 -13.84 29.93 -5.67
N LYS A 161 -13.65 28.97 -6.59
CA LYS A 161 -13.78 29.18 -8.05
C LYS A 161 -15.22 29.07 -8.53
N LEU A 162 -16.14 28.60 -7.69
CA LEU A 162 -17.55 28.38 -8.05
C LEU A 162 -18.45 29.43 -7.44
N THR A 163 -19.60 29.71 -8.09
CA THR A 163 -20.59 30.58 -7.52
C THR A 163 -21.31 29.87 -6.37
N PRO A 164 -21.31 30.44 -5.15
CA PRO A 164 -22.01 29.84 -4.01
C PRO A 164 -23.49 29.60 -4.35
N GLY A 165 -23.99 28.40 -4.02
CA GLY A 165 -25.40 28.02 -4.30
C GLY A 165 -25.70 27.57 -5.73
N SER A 166 -24.71 27.53 -6.64
CA SER A 166 -24.86 26.94 -7.96
C SER A 166 -25.00 25.42 -7.91
N GLU A 167 -25.52 24.79 -8.95
CA GLU A 167 -25.61 23.34 -9.08
C GLU A 167 -24.23 22.68 -8.97
N GLU A 168 -23.22 23.29 -9.59
CA GLU A 168 -21.84 22.83 -9.54
C GLU A 168 -21.23 22.93 -8.13
N TYR A 169 -21.59 23.97 -7.37
CA TYR A 169 -21.18 24.12 -5.97
C TYR A 169 -21.71 22.95 -5.10
N PHE A 170 -23.00 22.63 -5.25
CA PHE A 170 -23.59 21.50 -4.53
C PHE A 170 -23.05 20.16 -5.01
N LYS A 171 -22.72 20.03 -6.30
CA LYS A 171 -22.07 18.83 -6.82
C LYS A 171 -20.72 18.57 -6.15
N VAL A 172 -19.90 19.59 -5.94
CA VAL A 172 -18.61 19.46 -5.23
C VAL A 172 -18.78 19.00 -3.78
N LEU A 173 -19.77 19.56 -3.08
CA LEU A 173 -20.04 19.20 -1.68
C LEU A 173 -20.43 17.73 -1.52
N ASN A 174 -21.17 17.17 -2.48
CA ASN A 174 -21.70 15.82 -2.44
C ASN A 174 -20.88 14.80 -3.27
N ALA A 175 -19.79 15.23 -3.90
CA ALA A 175 -18.97 14.39 -4.77
C ALA A 175 -18.18 13.34 -3.99
N SER A 176 -18.08 12.14 -4.57
CA SER A 176 -17.15 11.10 -4.13
C SER A 176 -15.69 11.53 -4.34
N ALA A 177 -14.75 10.76 -3.79
CA ALA A 177 -13.31 11.03 -3.95
C ALA A 177 -12.89 11.02 -5.44
N GLU A 178 -13.41 10.09 -6.23
CA GLU A 178 -13.15 9.98 -7.68
C GLU A 178 -13.71 11.16 -8.44
N GLU A 179 -14.96 11.54 -8.17
CA GLU A 179 -15.59 12.70 -8.79
C GLU A 179 -14.87 14.00 -8.45
N ARG A 180 -14.37 14.13 -7.22
CA ARG A 180 -13.55 15.29 -6.82
C ARG A 180 -12.25 15.36 -7.60
N LYS A 181 -11.59 14.25 -7.87
CA LYS A 181 -10.35 14.21 -8.70
C LYS A 181 -10.63 14.76 -10.11
N GLU A 182 -11.75 14.39 -10.74
CA GLU A 182 -12.17 14.91 -12.04
C GLU A 182 -12.46 16.42 -11.98
N LEU A 183 -13.13 16.87 -10.91
CA LEU A 183 -13.43 18.28 -10.72
C LEU A 183 -12.16 19.10 -10.48
N TYR A 184 -11.19 18.60 -9.72
CA TYR A 184 -9.89 19.28 -9.55
C TYR A 184 -9.19 19.48 -10.90
N LYS A 185 -9.12 18.46 -11.74
CA LYS A 185 -8.57 18.57 -13.10
C LYS A 185 -9.34 19.59 -13.94
N LYS A 186 -10.67 19.51 -13.95
CA LYS A 186 -11.55 20.41 -14.73
C LYS A 186 -11.32 21.88 -14.37
N TYR A 187 -11.13 22.20 -13.10
CA TYR A 187 -10.99 23.56 -12.60
C TYR A 187 -9.54 24.01 -12.37
N GLY A 188 -8.54 23.20 -12.77
CA GLY A 188 -7.14 23.51 -12.63
C GLY A 188 -6.75 23.76 -11.16
N ILE A 189 -7.16 22.85 -10.27
CA ILE A 189 -6.70 22.78 -8.88
C ILE A 189 -5.52 21.82 -8.89
N ASP A 190 -4.34 22.37 -9.15
CA ASP A 190 -3.10 21.61 -9.21
C ASP A 190 -2.61 21.17 -7.82
N ASP A 191 -1.78 20.13 -7.81
CA ASP A 191 -1.09 19.62 -6.64
C ASP A 191 0.14 20.50 -6.29
N ASN A 192 -0.10 21.74 -5.87
CA ASN A 192 0.97 22.61 -5.35
C ASN A 192 1.24 22.31 -3.88
#